data_b2a417806baf4feb89a91be2326443f1
#
_entry.id   b2a417806baf4feb89a91be2326443f1
#
_cell.length_a   1.000
_cell.length_b   1.000
_cell.length_c   1.000
_cell.angle_alpha   90.00
_cell.angle_beta   90.00
_cell.angle_gamma   90.00
#
_symmetry.space_group_name_H-M   'P 1'
#
loop_
_entity.id
_entity.type
_entity.pdbx_description
1 polymer ?
#
loop_
_entity_poly.entity_id
_entity_poly.type
_entity_poly.pdbx_seq_one_letter_code
_entity_poly.pdbx_strand_id
1 'polypeptide(L)'
;MSVGTDRPLGPEGKPDSAGEDPGRAGEDRQNPAARDPRGRVGVITKGSLVEGLEMKLDAERNVEDMKAGKFVVIEGDKNDFFSMVTDMRLDATNGEILLHPPERTDELLRQILAGTGTYNIVSLRPMLMMPTAATPGSDDGPRPVKAIPSHFSVVQDAEEGDVSRIFGSEGDDEGRYFSVGSPLDMETPVCVDMVRFAERSNGIFGKTGT
;
A
#
# COMPACT_ATOMS: atom_id res chain seq x y z
N MET A 1 44.90 -60.31 -49.84
CA MET A 1 45.54 -59.21 -50.55
C MET A 1 45.03 -57.96 -49.88
N SER A 2 45.74 -57.47 -48.97
CA SER A 2 46.81 -56.46 -49.09
C SER A 2 46.22 -55.08 -48.91
N VAL A 3 46.49 -54.54 -47.76
CA VAL A 3 47.30 -53.32 -47.47
C VAL A 3 46.48 -52.05 -47.73
N GLY A 4 46.41 -51.12 -46.87
CA GLY A 4 47.22 -50.50 -45.81
C GLY A 4 46.59 -49.23 -45.35
N THR A 5 46.90 -48.98 -44.13
CA THR A 5 47.43 -47.73 -43.57
C THR A 5 46.89 -46.42 -44.15
N ASP A 6 46.32 -45.56 -43.37
CA ASP A 6 47.10 -44.58 -42.68
C ASP A 6 46.25 -43.72 -41.74
N ARG A 7 46.78 -43.40 -40.57
CA ARG A 7 46.35 -42.37 -39.63
C ARG A 7 47.15 -41.11 -39.92
N PRO A 8 46.68 -39.90 -39.73
CA PRO A 8 47.00 -39.21 -38.47
C PRO A 8 46.00 -38.21 -37.93
N LEU A 9 46.04 -38.11 -36.60
CA LEU A 9 46.12 -36.94 -35.68
C LEU A 9 45.10 -35.79 -35.84
N GLY A 10 44.37 -35.57 -34.74
CA GLY A 10 43.60 -34.43 -34.36
C GLY A 10 44.35 -33.08 -34.44
N PRO A 11 43.87 -31.99 -33.89
CA PRO A 11 43.35 -31.82 -32.54
C PRO A 11 42.19 -30.79 -32.36
N GLU A 12 41.90 -30.52 -31.06
CA GLU A 12 41.36 -29.31 -30.47
C GLU A 12 39.88 -29.02 -30.70
N GLY A 13 39.14 -28.96 -29.72
CA GLY A 13 39.09 -28.07 -28.58
C GLY A 13 37.67 -27.57 -28.50
N LYS A 14 36.86 -28.16 -27.66
CA LYS A 14 35.53 -27.67 -27.34
C LYS A 14 35.65 -26.72 -26.15
N PRO A 15 35.07 -25.54 -26.15
CA PRO A 15 34.76 -24.87 -24.91
C PRO A 15 33.37 -25.28 -24.43
N ASP A 16 33.32 -25.54 -23.16
CA ASP A 16 32.19 -25.93 -22.36
C ASP A 16 30.99 -25.00 -22.53
N SER A 17 29.83 -25.60 -22.76
CA SER A 17 28.56 -24.97 -22.54
C SER A 17 28.33 -24.85 -21.03
N ALA A 18 28.42 -23.64 -20.53
CA ALA A 18 28.01 -23.29 -19.19
C ALA A 18 26.55 -23.71 -18.97
N GLY A 19 26.36 -24.55 -17.95
CA GLY A 19 25.04 -24.93 -17.48
C GLY A 19 24.31 -23.70 -16.96
N GLU A 20 23.15 -23.44 -17.50
CA GLU A 20 22.17 -22.54 -16.91
C GLU A 20 21.67 -23.18 -15.61
N ASP A 21 21.97 -22.55 -14.51
CA ASP A 21 21.49 -22.90 -13.17
C ASP A 21 20.00 -22.48 -13.06
N PRO A 22 19.03 -23.40 -12.95
CA PRO A 22 17.63 -23.06 -12.81
C PRO A 22 17.23 -22.58 -11.40
N GLY A 23 18.22 -22.29 -10.53
CA GLY A 23 18.02 -21.98 -9.11
C GLY A 23 17.77 -20.51 -8.76
N ARG A 24 17.82 -19.57 -9.71
CA ARG A 24 17.79 -18.13 -9.38
C ARG A 24 16.44 -17.41 -9.58
N ALA A 25 15.40 -18.10 -9.95
CA ALA A 25 14.07 -17.49 -10.18
C ALA A 25 13.18 -17.43 -8.94
N GLY A 26 13.67 -17.84 -7.75
CA GLY A 26 12.86 -17.99 -6.54
C GLY A 26 13.09 -16.97 -5.42
N GLU A 27 14.17 -16.20 -5.46
CA GLU A 27 14.57 -15.40 -4.29
C GLU A 27 14.05 -13.94 -4.27
N ASP A 28 13.46 -13.46 -5.36
CA ASP A 28 13.01 -12.07 -5.46
C ASP A 28 11.60 -11.82 -4.88
N ARG A 29 10.96 -12.86 -4.34
CA ARG A 29 9.59 -12.77 -3.78
C ARG A 29 9.51 -12.46 -2.29
N GLN A 30 10.65 -12.27 -1.59
CA GLN A 30 10.67 -12.10 -0.14
C GLN A 30 11.30 -10.80 0.34
N ASN A 31 11.63 -9.86 -0.54
CA ASN A 31 12.11 -8.55 -0.10
C ASN A 31 10.96 -7.54 -0.13
N PRO A 32 10.33 -7.21 1.01
CA PRO A 32 9.28 -6.19 1.06
C PRO A 32 9.78 -4.80 0.64
N ALA A 33 11.10 -4.56 0.64
CA ALA A 33 11.71 -3.32 0.16
C ALA A 33 11.73 -3.18 -1.37
N ALA A 34 11.43 -4.25 -2.15
CA ALA A 34 11.45 -4.20 -3.61
C ALA A 34 10.11 -3.73 -4.23
N ARG A 35 9.11 -3.41 -3.42
CA ARG A 35 7.76 -3.02 -3.86
C ARG A 35 7.41 -1.56 -3.58
N ASP A 36 8.38 -0.67 -3.41
CA ASP A 36 8.05 0.72 -3.06
C ASP A 36 8.24 1.73 -4.21
N PRO A 37 7.39 1.74 -5.24
CA PRO A 37 7.23 2.92 -6.09
C PRO A 37 6.31 3.98 -5.46
N ARG A 38 5.49 3.62 -4.45
CA ARG A 38 4.39 4.45 -3.91
C ARG A 38 4.69 5.08 -2.56
N GLY A 39 5.89 5.28 -2.16
CA GLY A 39 6.21 5.95 -0.91
C GLY A 39 5.49 5.36 0.33
N ARG A 40 6.13 4.42 0.99
CA ARG A 40 5.65 3.84 2.25
C ARG A 40 5.36 4.94 3.27
N VAL A 41 4.21 4.82 3.95
CA VAL A 41 3.75 5.74 4.99
C VAL A 41 4.02 5.18 6.38
N GLY A 42 3.83 3.87 6.55
CA GLY A 42 4.02 3.20 7.82
C GLY A 42 3.64 1.72 7.77
N VAL A 43 3.45 1.12 8.94
CA VAL A 43 3.06 -0.28 9.08
C VAL A 43 1.95 -0.45 10.11
N ILE A 44 1.10 -1.45 9.89
CA ILE A 44 0.04 -1.82 10.84
C ILE A 44 0.65 -2.47 12.09
N THR A 45 0.34 -1.93 13.24
CA THR A 45 0.84 -2.42 14.53
C THR A 45 -0.23 -3.04 15.41
N LYS A 46 -1.48 -2.61 15.25
CA LYS A 46 -2.59 -3.09 16.06
C LYS A 46 -3.91 -2.90 15.33
N GLY A 47 -4.94 -3.64 15.73
CA GLY A 47 -6.28 -3.38 15.22
C GLY A 47 -7.25 -4.52 15.41
N SER A 48 -8.51 -4.18 15.16
CA SER A 48 -9.64 -5.09 15.12
C SER A 48 -10.61 -4.72 14.01
N LEU A 49 -11.48 -5.65 13.63
CA LEU A 49 -12.49 -5.38 12.61
C LEU A 49 -13.51 -4.33 13.07
N VAL A 50 -13.74 -4.21 14.36
CA VAL A 50 -14.75 -3.32 14.95
C VAL A 50 -14.18 -1.94 15.28
N GLU A 51 -13.00 -1.91 15.90
CA GLU A 51 -12.37 -0.68 16.37
C GLU A 51 -11.54 0.04 15.31
N GLY A 52 -11.22 -0.67 14.21
CA GLY A 52 -10.32 -0.17 13.17
C GLY A 52 -8.89 -0.62 13.40
N LEU A 53 -7.96 0.01 12.69
CA LEU A 53 -6.54 -0.34 12.70
C LEU A 53 -5.70 0.82 13.21
N GLU A 54 -4.56 0.49 13.81
CA GLU A 54 -3.53 1.45 14.18
C GLU A 54 -2.27 1.20 13.35
N MET A 55 -1.79 2.26 12.75
CA MET A 55 -0.54 2.28 11.98
C MET A 55 0.50 3.09 12.76
N LYS A 56 1.71 2.56 12.84
CA LYS A 56 2.88 3.35 13.24
C LYS A 56 3.40 4.06 12.00
N LEU A 57 3.43 5.39 12.06
CA LEU A 57 4.00 6.23 11.00
C LEU A 57 5.52 6.01 10.92
N ASP A 58 6.07 5.97 9.73
CA ASP A 58 7.51 5.89 9.53
C ASP A 58 8.18 7.19 10.01
N ALA A 59 9.37 7.06 10.61
CA ALA A 59 10.08 8.18 11.23
C ALA A 59 10.47 9.30 10.24
N GLU A 60 10.59 8.96 8.97
CA GLU A 60 10.93 9.91 7.90
C GLU A 60 9.72 10.71 7.40
N ARG A 61 8.51 10.30 7.79
CA ARG A 61 7.27 10.97 7.41
C ARG A 61 6.88 12.03 8.43
N ASN A 62 6.47 13.19 7.91
CA ASN A 62 5.93 14.23 8.78
C ASN A 62 4.47 13.91 9.16
N VAL A 63 4.17 13.94 10.45
CA VAL A 63 2.80 13.72 10.95
C VAL A 63 1.83 14.81 10.45
N GLU A 64 2.32 16.01 10.16
CA GLU A 64 1.50 17.11 9.64
C GLU A 64 0.98 16.86 8.21
N ASP A 65 1.63 15.95 7.46
CA ASP A 65 1.18 15.53 6.14
C ASP A 65 0.03 14.50 6.21
N MET A 66 -0.21 13.95 7.40
CA MET A 66 -1.32 13.06 7.65
C MET A 66 -2.52 13.86 8.11
N LYS A 67 -3.63 13.78 7.38
CA LYS A 67 -4.86 14.50 7.70
C LYS A 67 -6.01 13.52 7.89
N ALA A 68 -6.92 13.82 8.81
CA ALA A 68 -8.16 13.07 8.92
C ALA A 68 -8.95 13.18 7.60
N GLY A 69 -9.43 12.06 7.10
CA GLY A 69 -10.09 11.96 5.80
C GLY A 69 -9.17 11.58 4.64
N LYS A 70 -7.84 11.59 4.82
CA LYS A 70 -6.88 11.12 3.80
C LYS A 70 -7.06 9.63 3.56
N PHE A 71 -6.95 9.21 2.29
CA PHE A 71 -7.01 7.80 1.92
C PHE A 71 -5.61 7.18 1.84
N VAL A 72 -5.55 5.94 2.28
CA VAL A 72 -4.35 5.09 2.24
C VAL A 72 -4.73 3.68 1.80
N VAL A 73 -3.77 2.97 1.24
CA VAL A 73 -3.91 1.56 0.87
C VAL A 73 -3.01 0.73 1.79
N ILE A 74 -3.57 -0.31 2.39
CA ILE A 74 -2.83 -1.27 3.21
C ILE A 74 -2.64 -2.52 2.38
N GLU A 75 -1.40 -2.89 2.12
CA GLU A 75 -1.06 -4.11 1.41
C GLU A 75 -1.32 -5.33 2.28
N GLY A 76 -2.10 -6.26 1.80
CA GLY A 76 -2.32 -7.55 2.42
C GLY A 76 -1.83 -8.70 1.55
N ASP A 77 -1.85 -9.91 2.12
CA ASP A 77 -1.37 -11.11 1.41
C ASP A 77 -2.28 -11.51 0.23
N LYS A 78 -3.58 -11.32 0.40
CA LYS A 78 -4.62 -11.72 -0.58
C LYS A 78 -5.46 -10.54 -1.06
N ASN A 79 -5.60 -9.54 -0.23
CA ASN A 79 -6.43 -8.37 -0.49
C ASN A 79 -5.70 -7.12 -0.02
N ASP A 80 -5.81 -6.07 -0.78
CA ASP A 80 -5.44 -4.72 -0.39
C ASP A 80 -6.64 -4.05 0.29
N PHE A 81 -6.38 -3.25 1.31
CA PHE A 81 -7.43 -2.60 2.08
C PHE A 81 -7.39 -1.09 1.85
N PHE A 82 -8.38 -0.58 1.14
CA PHE A 82 -8.57 0.86 1.00
C PHE A 82 -9.16 1.41 2.29
N SER A 83 -8.42 2.33 2.91
CA SER A 83 -8.68 2.78 4.27
C SER A 83 -8.64 4.30 4.35
N MET A 84 -9.31 4.85 5.34
CA MET A 84 -9.34 6.30 5.60
C MET A 84 -8.68 6.59 6.96
N VAL A 85 -7.86 7.62 7.01
CA VAL A 85 -7.31 8.17 8.25
C VAL A 85 -8.43 8.80 9.07
N THR A 86 -8.59 8.38 10.33
CA THR A 86 -9.64 8.89 11.21
C THR A 86 -9.12 9.71 12.37
N ASP A 87 -7.93 9.39 12.87
CA ASP A 87 -7.32 10.06 14.01
C ASP A 87 -5.79 9.92 14.00
N MET A 88 -5.11 10.80 14.69
CA MET A 88 -3.65 10.76 14.85
C MET A 88 -3.28 11.04 16.29
N ARG A 89 -2.34 10.27 16.84
CA ARG A 89 -1.87 10.40 18.22
C ARG A 89 -0.35 10.40 18.27
N LEU A 90 0.17 11.23 19.15
CA LEU A 90 1.58 11.22 19.53
C LEU A 90 1.75 10.28 20.71
N ASP A 91 2.76 9.42 20.66
CA ASP A 91 3.05 8.46 21.72
C ASP A 91 4.56 8.33 21.94
N ALA A 92 4.96 7.71 23.03
CA ALA A 92 6.36 7.50 23.37
C ALA A 92 6.57 6.08 23.91
N THR A 93 7.74 5.52 23.63
CA THR A 93 8.14 4.20 24.12
C THR A 93 8.23 4.14 25.64
N ASN A 94 8.62 5.27 26.27
CA ASN A 94 8.65 5.44 27.70
C ASN A 94 7.98 6.76 28.08
N GLY A 95 7.00 6.68 28.98
CA GLY A 95 6.28 7.87 29.47
C GLY A 95 7.15 8.92 30.15
N GLU A 96 8.34 8.55 30.68
CA GLU A 96 9.28 9.51 31.26
C GLU A 96 9.81 10.52 30.23
N ILE A 97 9.89 10.15 28.95
CA ILE A 97 10.30 11.06 27.88
C ILE A 97 9.29 12.22 27.77
N LEU A 98 8.01 11.95 27.97
CA LEU A 98 6.96 12.97 27.92
C LEU A 98 6.95 13.88 29.15
N LEU A 99 7.44 13.38 30.29
CA LEU A 99 7.56 14.19 31.52
C LEU A 99 8.76 15.13 31.49
N HIS A 100 9.82 14.75 30.76
CA HIS A 100 11.05 15.52 30.63
C HIS A 100 11.40 15.73 29.16
N PRO A 101 10.61 16.53 28.40
CA PRO A 101 10.85 16.77 27.01
C PRO A 101 12.21 17.49 26.80
N PRO A 102 12.93 17.14 25.72
CA PRO A 102 14.20 17.79 25.42
C PRO A 102 14.00 19.27 25.11
N GLU A 103 14.98 20.09 25.49
CA GLU A 103 14.97 21.52 25.17
C GLU A 103 15.01 21.74 23.65
N ARG A 104 14.48 22.90 23.21
CA ARG A 104 14.48 23.26 21.78
C ARG A 104 15.88 23.37 21.18
N THR A 105 16.88 23.66 22.00
CA THR A 105 18.28 23.78 21.62
C THR A 105 18.98 22.43 21.43
N ASP A 106 18.38 21.34 21.90
CA ASP A 106 18.98 20.00 21.89
C ASP A 106 18.51 19.20 20.68
N GLU A 107 18.88 19.69 19.49
CA GLU A 107 18.45 19.13 18.20
C GLU A 107 18.86 17.67 18.05
N LEU A 108 20.08 17.30 18.50
CA LEU A 108 20.58 15.92 18.41
C LEU A 108 19.72 14.96 19.26
N LEU A 109 19.38 15.35 20.49
CA LEU A 109 18.54 14.54 21.38
C LEU A 109 17.13 14.40 20.81
N ARG A 110 16.57 15.47 20.23
CA ARG A 110 15.26 15.44 19.58
C ARG A 110 15.25 14.48 18.39
N GLN A 111 16.28 14.47 17.55
CA GLN A 111 16.41 13.56 16.41
C GLN A 111 16.54 12.10 16.87
N ILE A 112 17.35 11.84 17.90
CA ILE A 112 17.47 10.49 18.47
C ILE A 112 16.12 10.02 19.02
N LEU A 113 15.42 10.86 19.77
CA LEU A 113 14.11 10.50 20.34
C LEU A 113 13.05 10.31 19.28
N ALA A 114 13.03 11.13 18.22
CA ALA A 114 12.11 10.96 17.10
C ALA A 114 12.29 9.61 16.36
N GLY A 115 13.54 9.08 16.34
CA GLY A 115 13.80 7.77 15.73
C GLY A 115 13.52 6.56 16.61
N THR A 116 13.66 6.69 17.93
CA THR A 116 13.67 5.54 18.86
C THR A 116 12.75 5.69 20.06
N GLY A 117 12.51 6.89 20.54
CA GLY A 117 11.81 7.18 21.78
C GLY A 117 10.38 7.66 21.63
N THR A 118 10.06 8.33 20.54
CA THR A 118 8.72 8.82 20.21
C THR A 118 8.26 8.28 18.87
N TYR A 119 6.96 8.12 18.73
CA TYR A 119 6.36 7.64 17.48
C TYR A 119 4.94 8.20 17.33
N ASN A 120 4.49 8.24 16.09
CA ASN A 120 3.16 8.70 15.75
C ASN A 120 2.29 7.51 15.41
N ILE A 121 1.10 7.44 16.01
CA ILE A 121 0.09 6.45 15.71
C ILE A 121 -1.01 7.12 14.89
N VAL A 122 -1.34 6.49 13.78
CA VAL A 122 -2.44 6.91 12.91
C VAL A 122 -3.53 5.85 12.98
N SER A 123 -4.74 6.27 13.32
CA SER A 123 -5.91 5.41 13.33
C SER A 123 -6.52 5.36 11.94
N LEU A 124 -6.74 4.14 11.45
CA LEU A 124 -7.24 3.86 10.12
C LEU A 124 -8.58 3.13 10.19
N ARG A 125 -9.51 3.50 9.32
CA ARG A 125 -10.74 2.76 9.14
C ARG A 125 -10.75 2.11 7.78
N PRO A 126 -10.59 0.78 7.70
CA PRO A 126 -10.76 0.06 6.44
C PRO A 126 -12.19 0.20 5.93
N MET A 127 -12.33 0.61 4.69
CA MET A 127 -13.64 0.83 4.05
C MET A 127 -13.98 -0.26 3.05
N LEU A 128 -13.02 -0.63 2.22
CA LEU A 128 -13.16 -1.61 1.17
C LEU A 128 -11.93 -2.51 1.12
N MET A 129 -12.11 -3.73 0.68
CA MET A 129 -11.02 -4.62 0.33
C MET A 129 -11.11 -5.00 -1.13
N MET A 130 -9.94 -5.11 -1.77
CA MET A 130 -9.79 -5.46 -3.17
C MET A 130 -8.82 -6.63 -3.28
N PRO A 131 -9.05 -7.57 -4.20
CA PRO A 131 -8.05 -8.59 -4.48
C PRO A 131 -6.72 -7.94 -4.89
N THR A 132 -5.62 -8.42 -4.32
CA THR A 132 -4.28 -7.95 -4.71
C THR A 132 -4.06 -8.23 -6.20
N ALA A 133 -3.45 -7.32 -6.93
CA ALA A 133 -3.18 -7.43 -8.37
C ALA A 133 -2.40 -8.70 -8.75
N ALA A 134 -1.76 -9.35 -7.78
CA ALA A 134 -1.06 -10.62 -7.97
C ALA A 134 -1.98 -11.86 -8.02
N THR A 135 -3.30 -11.72 -7.81
CA THR A 135 -4.23 -12.85 -7.85
C THR A 135 -4.83 -12.98 -9.27
N PRO A 136 -4.34 -13.87 -10.13
CA PRO A 136 -4.83 -14.00 -11.50
C PRO A 136 -6.29 -14.51 -11.49
N GLY A 137 -7.16 -13.83 -12.22
CA GLY A 137 -8.54 -14.28 -12.47
C GLY A 137 -9.60 -13.77 -11.50
N SER A 138 -9.28 -12.90 -10.56
CA SER A 138 -10.28 -12.23 -9.74
C SER A 138 -10.71 -10.91 -10.41
N ASP A 139 -11.72 -11.00 -11.24
CA ASP A 139 -12.46 -9.84 -11.77
C ASP A 139 -13.46 -9.29 -10.74
N ASP A 140 -13.15 -9.52 -9.48
CA ASP A 140 -13.97 -9.15 -8.34
C ASP A 140 -13.62 -7.72 -7.93
N GLY A 141 -14.53 -6.80 -8.20
CA GLY A 141 -14.44 -5.41 -7.78
C GLY A 141 -14.35 -5.21 -6.26
N PRO A 142 -14.38 -3.97 -5.79
CA PRO A 142 -14.31 -3.62 -4.38
C PRO A 142 -15.39 -4.33 -3.55
N ARG A 143 -15.00 -4.89 -2.41
CA ARG A 143 -15.88 -5.64 -1.49
C ARG A 143 -15.90 -5.00 -0.10
N PRO A 144 -17.00 -5.16 0.65
CA PRO A 144 -17.03 -4.76 2.06
C PRO A 144 -15.94 -5.48 2.86
N VAL A 145 -15.36 -4.79 3.82
CA VAL A 145 -14.33 -5.33 4.70
C VAL A 145 -14.91 -6.43 5.60
N LYS A 146 -14.32 -7.62 5.54
CA LYS A 146 -14.67 -8.80 6.36
C LYS A 146 -13.46 -9.44 7.02
N ALA A 147 -12.28 -8.91 6.80
CA ALA A 147 -11.02 -9.35 7.35
C ALA A 147 -10.16 -8.14 7.72
N ILE A 148 -9.09 -8.37 8.42
CA ILE A 148 -8.06 -7.36 8.71
C ILE A 148 -6.73 -7.81 8.11
N PRO A 149 -5.83 -6.88 7.75
CA PRO A 149 -4.48 -7.19 7.30
C PRO A 149 -3.65 -7.80 8.44
N SER A 150 -2.54 -8.40 8.07
CA SER A 150 -1.58 -8.95 9.02
C SER A 150 -0.83 -7.84 9.76
N HIS A 151 -0.21 -8.17 10.90
CA HIS A 151 0.74 -7.27 11.54
C HIS A 151 1.87 -6.93 10.58
N PHE A 152 2.31 -5.68 10.64
CA PHE A 152 3.38 -5.14 9.80
C PHE A 152 3.05 -5.05 8.30
N SER A 153 1.80 -5.25 7.93
CA SER A 153 1.34 -4.89 6.59
C SER A 153 1.71 -3.45 6.28
N VAL A 154 2.27 -3.23 5.09
CA VAL A 154 2.73 -1.92 4.64
C VAL A 154 1.53 -1.04 4.32
N VAL A 155 1.62 0.21 4.72
CA VAL A 155 0.64 1.24 4.38
C VAL A 155 1.28 2.24 3.42
N GLN A 156 0.58 2.55 2.34
CA GLN A 156 1.00 3.47 1.30
C GLN A 156 -0.05 4.57 1.09
N ASP A 157 0.36 5.70 0.56
CA ASP A 157 -0.59 6.72 0.10
C ASP A 157 -1.48 6.13 -1.01
N ALA A 158 -2.77 6.44 -0.98
CA ALA A 158 -3.66 6.09 -2.08
C ALA A 158 -3.33 6.95 -3.30
N GLU A 159 -3.23 6.32 -4.45
CA GLU A 159 -2.97 6.98 -5.73
C GLU A 159 -4.27 7.15 -6.54
N GLU A 160 -4.20 7.95 -7.60
CA GLU A 160 -5.29 8.16 -8.53
C GLU A 160 -5.86 6.85 -9.08
N GLY A 161 -4.98 5.89 -9.39
CA GLY A 161 -5.38 4.57 -9.86
C GLY A 161 -6.22 3.76 -8.85
N ASP A 162 -5.94 3.91 -7.54
CA ASP A 162 -6.70 3.24 -6.49
C ASP A 162 -8.11 3.85 -6.38
N VAL A 163 -8.21 5.18 -6.44
CA VAL A 163 -9.50 5.88 -6.39
C VAL A 163 -10.33 5.55 -7.63
N SER A 164 -9.75 5.61 -8.82
CA SER A 164 -10.43 5.28 -10.07
C SER A 164 -10.88 3.82 -10.12
N ARG A 165 -10.10 2.89 -9.58
CA ARG A 165 -10.44 1.48 -9.48
C ARG A 165 -11.64 1.21 -8.57
N ILE A 166 -11.83 2.05 -7.55
CA ILE A 166 -12.94 1.92 -6.59
C ILE A 166 -14.19 2.63 -7.06
N PHE A 167 -14.03 3.87 -7.54
CA PHE A 167 -15.14 4.78 -7.82
C PHE A 167 -15.43 4.92 -9.32
N GLY A 168 -14.60 4.31 -10.18
CA GLY A 168 -14.69 4.53 -11.62
C GLY A 168 -14.11 5.87 -12.05
N SER A 169 -14.11 6.15 -13.34
CA SER A 169 -13.69 7.44 -13.89
C SER A 169 -14.72 7.95 -14.91
N GLU A 170 -14.82 9.28 -15.09
CA GLU A 170 -15.79 9.90 -16.00
C GLU A 170 -15.61 9.50 -17.48
N GLY A 171 -14.43 8.99 -17.85
CA GLY A 171 -14.14 8.52 -19.20
C GLY A 171 -14.58 7.10 -19.49
N ASP A 172 -14.98 6.35 -18.46
CA ASP A 172 -15.36 4.95 -18.59
C ASP A 172 -16.86 4.80 -18.91
N ASP A 173 -17.19 3.84 -19.75
CA ASP A 173 -18.56 3.38 -20.02
C ASP A 173 -19.60 4.46 -20.38
N GLU A 174 -19.33 5.25 -21.43
CA GLU A 174 -20.36 6.10 -22.09
C GLU A 174 -21.21 6.98 -21.14
N GLY A 175 -20.59 7.55 -20.10
CA GLY A 175 -21.28 8.44 -19.16
C GLY A 175 -21.96 7.74 -17.98
N ARG A 176 -21.60 6.50 -17.72
CA ARG A 176 -22.06 5.74 -16.56
C ARG A 176 -21.62 6.35 -15.22
N TYR A 177 -20.44 6.95 -15.20
CA TYR A 177 -19.83 7.54 -14.01
C TYR A 177 -19.93 9.05 -14.04
N PHE A 178 -20.36 9.64 -12.93
CA PHE A 178 -20.49 11.07 -12.74
C PHE A 178 -19.66 11.53 -11.53
N SER A 179 -18.81 12.52 -11.72
CA SER A 179 -18.00 13.10 -10.65
C SER A 179 -18.85 13.90 -9.67
N VAL A 180 -18.69 13.60 -8.38
CA VAL A 180 -19.37 14.33 -7.30
C VAL A 180 -18.44 15.23 -6.49
N GLY A 181 -17.14 15.18 -6.78
CA GLY A 181 -16.11 15.98 -6.11
C GLY A 181 -14.79 15.23 -6.00
N SER A 182 -13.84 15.81 -5.29
CA SER A 182 -12.52 15.21 -5.03
C SER A 182 -12.27 15.11 -3.53
N PRO A 183 -11.47 14.12 -3.08
CA PRO A 183 -11.00 14.07 -1.70
C PRO A 183 -10.18 15.32 -1.34
N LEU A 184 -10.10 15.67 -0.04
CA LEU A 184 -9.44 16.89 0.41
C LEU A 184 -7.94 16.99 0.03
N ASP A 185 -7.29 15.86 -0.13
CA ASP A 185 -5.84 15.78 -0.36
C ASP A 185 -5.48 15.15 -1.73
N MET A 186 -6.47 15.00 -2.61
CA MET A 186 -6.28 14.42 -3.95
C MET A 186 -7.10 15.21 -4.97
N GLU A 187 -6.54 15.38 -6.16
CA GLU A 187 -7.25 16.00 -7.28
C GLU A 187 -8.14 15.00 -8.06
N THR A 188 -7.95 13.72 -7.78
CA THR A 188 -8.69 12.64 -8.45
C THR A 188 -10.16 12.69 -8.11
N PRO A 189 -11.05 12.74 -9.10
CA PRO A 189 -12.48 12.81 -8.86
C PRO A 189 -13.03 11.50 -8.27
N VAL A 190 -13.92 11.62 -7.30
CA VAL A 190 -14.75 10.51 -6.82
C VAL A 190 -16.00 10.47 -7.68
N CYS A 191 -16.22 9.34 -8.34
CA CYS A 191 -17.34 9.16 -9.25
C CYS A 191 -18.43 8.28 -8.64
N VAL A 192 -19.67 8.50 -9.05
CA VAL A 192 -20.83 7.68 -8.71
C VAL A 192 -21.30 6.97 -9.97
N ASP A 193 -21.53 5.67 -9.86
CA ASP A 193 -22.15 4.85 -10.90
C ASP A 193 -23.64 5.19 -10.98
N MET A 194 -24.02 5.93 -12.00
CA MET A 194 -25.39 6.43 -12.18
C MET A 194 -26.41 5.30 -12.37
N VAL A 195 -26.01 4.17 -12.94
CA VAL A 195 -26.90 3.02 -13.11
C VAL A 195 -27.25 2.44 -11.76
N ARG A 196 -26.22 2.14 -10.94
CA ARG A 196 -26.44 1.62 -9.56
C ARG A 196 -27.13 2.63 -8.67
N PHE A 197 -26.89 3.91 -8.88
CA PHE A 197 -27.55 4.98 -8.14
C PHE A 197 -29.04 5.02 -8.47
N ALA A 198 -29.41 4.90 -9.75
CA ALA A 198 -30.82 4.93 -10.18
C ALA A 198 -31.62 3.66 -9.84
N GLU A 199 -30.94 2.50 -9.69
CA GLU A 199 -31.59 1.23 -9.34
C GLU A 199 -32.15 1.18 -7.91
N ARG A 200 -31.77 2.12 -7.04
CA ARG A 200 -32.13 2.14 -5.62
C ARG A 200 -32.79 3.46 -5.25
N SER A 201 -33.60 3.43 -4.22
CA SER A 201 -34.15 4.66 -3.63
C SER A 201 -33.01 5.42 -2.92
N ASN A 202 -32.71 6.61 -3.36
CA ASN A 202 -31.68 7.47 -2.80
C ASN A 202 -32.31 8.75 -2.24
N GLY A 203 -31.69 9.31 -1.22
CA GLY A 203 -32.07 10.58 -0.64
C GLY A 203 -30.85 11.41 -0.30
N ILE A 204 -30.89 12.70 -0.64
CA ILE A 204 -29.85 13.66 -0.27
C ILE A 204 -30.46 14.54 0.82
N PHE A 205 -29.86 14.49 2.00
CA PHE A 205 -30.31 15.25 3.16
C PHE A 205 -29.21 16.23 3.55
N GLY A 206 -29.57 17.46 3.78
CA GLY A 206 -28.66 18.51 4.21
C GLY A 206 -29.36 19.53 5.09
N LYS A 207 -28.60 20.23 5.93
CA LYS A 207 -29.10 21.37 6.69
C LYS A 207 -29.14 22.59 5.75
N THR A 208 -30.25 23.34 5.80
CA THR A 208 -30.38 24.60 5.05
C THR A 208 -29.29 25.59 5.49
N GLY A 209 -28.54 26.13 4.53
CA GLY A 209 -27.53 27.17 4.80
C GLY A 209 -26.10 26.65 5.04
N THR A 210 -25.82 25.44 4.57
CA THR A 210 -24.44 24.94 4.46
C THR A 210 -23.93 25.14 3.04
#